data_ad5f7538f5dc27587af092c4eece43a5
#
_entry.id   ad5f7538f5dc27587af092c4eece43a5
#
_cell.length_a   1.000
_cell.length_b   1.000
_cell.length_c   1.000
_cell.angle_alpha   90.00
_cell.angle_beta   90.00
_cell.angle_gamma   90.00
#
_symmetry.space_group_name_H-M   'P 1'
#
loop_
_entity.id
_entity.type
_entity.pdbx_description
1 polymer ?
#
loop_
_entity_poly.entity_id
_entity_poly.type
_entity_poly.pdbx_seq_one_letter_code
_entity_poly.pdbx_strand_id
1 'polypeptide(L)'
;MASHFILLSGAFAGCCSAQAYFDTPPGGFRPFGPGYTKGAYPQDFNVVGQGLEAVHDSQRPSTGLAVDERHNLYLTYPRNAGLTPSNVVICTSFNDERPWPNASMQNCTANQDPSTCFINVQNIVLDDVGRLWVVDSGIPYGTPSGSNAVYGGAKLISFNATTSDIIRTYVIPRDLLAHGMNMNDLRLNTTLGYAFMTDASRNSSLVSINLNDGSGVRRLFNESVVRADEKYVGSYDGELIYSWNGTQRNHITTAADGIALASGNFYWGVLASRRFYYISQEVLVDQNRTDAEVLAAVQNPGQCASEQAGFTADDKGRVYIAASEQNAIYYVDTLESQSNMTVNGHVPGGSGPIPANDYVLETLLRNAMIQHADSMAILDGWLYFNTNQLTLGPQYQYNNADKRKGPFRSFRVWVGRGPAV
;
A
#
# COMPACT_ATOMS: atom_id res chain seq x y z
N MET A 1 10.24 69.36 -17.98
CA MET A 1 10.79 68.07 -17.48
C MET A 1 9.64 67.20 -17.06
N ALA A 2 9.21 66.32 -17.93
CA ALA A 2 8.09 65.41 -17.67
C ALA A 2 8.69 64.02 -17.43
N SER A 3 8.59 63.54 -16.19
CA SER A 3 9.02 62.20 -15.80
C SER A 3 7.93 61.20 -16.17
N HIS A 4 8.25 60.26 -17.02
CA HIS A 4 7.40 59.15 -17.40
C HIS A 4 7.44 58.11 -16.28
N PHE A 5 6.34 57.87 -15.62
CA PHE A 5 6.10 56.66 -14.86
C PHE A 5 5.57 55.58 -15.80
N ILE A 6 6.38 54.59 -16.07
CA ILE A 6 5.95 53.37 -16.72
C ILE A 6 5.41 52.46 -15.61
N LEU A 7 4.10 52.27 -15.57
CA LEU A 7 3.46 51.25 -14.75
C LEU A 7 3.77 49.87 -15.34
N LEU A 8 4.51 49.09 -14.60
CA LEU A 8 4.63 47.65 -14.81
C LEU A 8 3.32 46.96 -14.35
N SER A 9 2.36 46.87 -15.24
CA SER A 9 1.15 46.07 -15.05
C SER A 9 1.23 44.77 -15.85
N GLY A 10 2.16 43.89 -15.49
CA GLY A 10 2.35 42.64 -16.23
C GLY A 10 2.71 41.39 -15.44
N ALA A 11 2.72 41.49 -14.10
CA ALA A 11 3.27 40.39 -13.28
C ALA A 11 2.25 39.59 -12.46
N PHE A 12 0.94 39.78 -12.65
CA PHE A 12 -0.08 39.08 -11.86
C PHE A 12 -1.00 38.12 -12.62
N ALA A 13 -0.81 37.96 -13.92
CA ALA A 13 -1.64 37.02 -14.69
C ALA A 13 -1.19 35.55 -14.60
N GLY A 14 -0.02 35.29 -14.04
CA GLY A 14 0.54 33.92 -13.95
C GLY A 14 0.11 33.12 -12.72
N CYS A 15 -0.35 33.78 -11.65
CA CYS A 15 -0.74 33.06 -10.42
C CYS A 15 -2.17 32.48 -10.44
N CYS A 16 -3.05 32.96 -11.32
CA CYS A 16 -4.43 32.46 -11.35
C CYS A 16 -4.60 31.16 -12.14
N SER A 17 -3.65 30.77 -12.98
CA SER A 17 -3.75 29.53 -13.74
C SER A 17 -3.43 28.29 -12.91
N ALA A 18 -2.62 28.40 -11.86
CA ALA A 18 -2.31 27.28 -10.99
C ALA A 18 -3.49 26.89 -10.08
N GLN A 19 -4.30 27.89 -9.67
CA GLN A 19 -5.45 27.66 -8.80
C GLN A 19 -6.61 26.94 -9.53
N ALA A 20 -6.74 27.17 -10.83
CA ALA A 20 -7.76 26.50 -11.63
C ALA A 20 -7.52 24.98 -11.83
N TYR A 21 -6.32 24.49 -11.52
CA TYR A 21 -5.98 23.07 -11.60
C TYR A 21 -6.56 22.27 -10.42
N PHE A 22 -6.75 22.90 -9.27
CA PHE A 22 -7.28 22.28 -8.07
C PHE A 22 -8.82 22.27 -8.02
N ASP A 23 -9.45 23.12 -8.83
CA ASP A 23 -10.91 23.26 -8.87
C ASP A 23 -11.57 22.45 -10.00
N THR A 24 -10.88 21.49 -10.57
CA THR A 24 -11.47 20.65 -11.62
C THR A 24 -12.45 19.66 -11.01
N PRO A 25 -13.72 19.64 -11.42
CA PRO A 25 -14.72 18.72 -10.87
C PRO A 25 -14.31 17.27 -11.01
N PRO A 26 -14.75 16.40 -10.09
CA PRO A 26 -14.53 14.96 -10.20
C PRO A 26 -15.01 14.46 -11.56
N GLY A 27 -14.16 13.72 -12.29
CA GLY A 27 -14.50 13.12 -13.59
C GLY A 27 -13.83 13.74 -14.82
N GLY A 28 -13.08 14.82 -14.67
CA GLY A 28 -12.30 15.39 -15.78
C GLY A 28 -10.81 15.02 -15.70
N PHE A 29 -10.37 13.98 -16.37
CA PHE A 29 -8.95 13.78 -16.59
C PHE A 29 -8.41 14.93 -17.42
N ARG A 30 -7.54 15.74 -16.83
CA ARG A 30 -6.77 16.77 -17.52
C ARG A 30 -5.30 16.49 -17.27
N PRO A 31 -4.67 15.58 -18.02
CA PRO A 31 -3.26 15.32 -17.89
C PRO A 31 -2.45 16.61 -18.06
N PHE A 32 -2.95 17.51 -18.95
CA PHE A 32 -2.34 18.80 -19.23
C PHE A 32 -3.42 19.77 -19.68
N GLY A 33 -3.34 21.02 -19.28
CA GLY A 33 -4.22 22.08 -19.78
C GLY A 33 -4.08 22.27 -21.29
N PRO A 34 -5.05 22.96 -21.93
CA PRO A 34 -4.95 23.29 -23.34
C PRO A 34 -3.63 24.02 -23.66
N GLY A 35 -2.91 23.52 -24.64
CA GLY A 35 -1.60 24.08 -25.03
C GLY A 35 -0.42 23.67 -24.16
N TYR A 36 -0.61 22.80 -23.16
CA TYR A 36 0.51 22.28 -22.36
C TYR A 36 1.45 21.43 -23.21
N THR A 37 2.73 21.76 -23.12
CA THR A 37 3.80 20.94 -23.68
C THR A 37 4.74 20.54 -22.55
N LYS A 38 4.93 19.24 -22.35
CA LYS A 38 5.81 18.71 -21.32
C LYS A 38 7.21 19.34 -21.41
N GLY A 39 7.64 19.96 -20.31
CA GLY A 39 8.91 20.68 -20.26
C GLY A 39 8.82 22.20 -20.52
N ALA A 40 7.67 22.70 -21.03
CA ALA A 40 7.47 24.13 -21.24
C ALA A 40 7.11 24.89 -19.95
N TYR A 41 6.48 24.22 -19.00
CA TYR A 41 6.01 24.77 -17.70
C TYR A 41 6.51 23.91 -16.55
N PRO A 42 7.73 24.11 -16.06
CA PRO A 42 8.34 23.25 -15.04
C PRO A 42 7.50 23.10 -13.75
N GLN A 43 6.76 24.12 -13.37
CA GLN A 43 5.88 24.09 -12.19
C GLN A 43 4.74 23.07 -12.31
N ASP A 44 4.32 22.73 -13.52
CA ASP A 44 3.23 21.78 -13.75
C ASP A 44 3.70 20.32 -13.65
N PHE A 45 5.01 20.07 -13.68
CA PHE A 45 5.57 18.72 -13.48
C PHE A 45 5.32 18.16 -12.09
N ASN A 46 5.01 18.99 -11.12
CA ASN A 46 4.74 18.58 -9.77
C ASN A 46 3.34 17.98 -9.60
N VAL A 47 2.45 18.18 -10.59
CA VAL A 47 1.10 17.63 -10.59
C VAL A 47 0.86 16.88 -11.90
N VAL A 48 0.51 15.61 -11.80
CA VAL A 48 0.14 14.74 -12.93
C VAL A 48 -1.15 14.04 -12.58
N GLY A 49 -2.03 13.86 -13.57
CA GLY A 49 -3.30 13.15 -13.42
C GLY A 49 -4.43 14.05 -12.90
N GLN A 50 -5.43 13.40 -12.32
CA GLN A 50 -6.64 14.06 -11.84
C GLN A 50 -6.41 14.76 -10.50
N GLY A 51 -7.34 15.68 -10.16
CA GLY A 51 -7.41 16.25 -8.82
C GLY A 51 -7.66 15.15 -7.75
N LEU A 52 -7.01 15.30 -6.61
CA LEU A 52 -7.23 14.44 -5.45
C LEU A 52 -8.50 14.90 -4.72
N GLU A 53 -9.35 13.94 -4.36
CA GLU A 53 -10.46 14.19 -3.46
C GLU A 53 -10.11 13.66 -2.07
N ALA A 54 -10.00 14.54 -1.08
CA ALA A 54 -9.78 14.16 0.31
C ALA A 54 -11.07 13.55 0.88
N VAL A 55 -10.96 12.38 1.49
CA VAL A 55 -12.10 11.65 2.07
C VAL A 55 -12.05 11.59 3.59
N HIS A 56 -10.88 11.72 4.19
CA HIS A 56 -10.73 11.72 5.64
C HIS A 56 -9.40 12.34 6.08
N ASP A 57 -9.41 13.03 7.22
CA ASP A 57 -8.24 13.57 7.91
C ASP A 57 -8.05 12.88 9.27
N SER A 58 -7.05 12.03 9.36
CA SER A 58 -6.67 11.33 10.60
C SER A 58 -5.70 12.16 11.43
N GLN A 59 -5.81 12.04 12.75
CA GLN A 59 -4.83 12.66 13.67
C GLN A 59 -3.55 11.83 13.83
N ARG A 60 -3.52 10.61 13.31
CA ARG A 60 -2.42 9.65 13.41
C ARG A 60 -2.15 8.97 12.07
N PRO A 61 -0.90 8.57 11.83
CA PRO A 61 -0.56 7.87 10.59
C PRO A 61 -1.17 6.47 10.57
N SER A 62 -2.01 6.20 9.59
CA SER A 62 -2.59 4.89 9.32
C SER A 62 -1.75 4.12 8.32
N THR A 63 -1.76 2.78 8.37
CA THR A 63 -1.12 1.93 7.36
C THR A 63 -2.14 1.22 6.47
N GLY A 64 -3.15 0.56 7.04
CA GLY A 64 -4.18 -0.12 6.28
C GLY A 64 -5.39 0.75 5.98
N LEU A 65 -6.04 0.48 4.84
CA LEU A 65 -7.25 1.13 4.41
C LEU A 65 -8.19 0.14 3.70
N ALA A 66 -9.46 0.13 4.08
CA ALA A 66 -10.52 -0.53 3.34
C ALA A 66 -11.76 0.37 3.21
N VAL A 67 -12.56 0.11 2.20
CA VAL A 67 -13.87 0.75 1.99
C VAL A 67 -14.89 -0.34 1.76
N ASP A 68 -16.00 -0.34 2.51
CA ASP A 68 -17.09 -1.30 2.33
C ASP A 68 -18.10 -0.82 1.27
N GLU A 69 -19.00 -1.70 0.86
CA GLU A 69 -20.04 -1.42 -0.15
C GLU A 69 -20.99 -0.27 0.22
N ARG A 70 -20.99 0.18 1.47
CA ARG A 70 -21.74 1.35 1.96
C ARG A 70 -20.88 2.61 2.00
N HIS A 71 -19.68 2.55 1.44
CA HIS A 71 -18.67 3.61 1.46
C HIS A 71 -18.17 4.00 2.85
N ASN A 72 -18.29 3.11 3.84
CA ASN A 72 -17.61 3.32 5.10
C ASN A 72 -16.12 3.09 4.94
N LEU A 73 -15.32 4.03 5.41
CA LEU A 73 -13.87 3.97 5.40
C LEU A 73 -13.36 3.39 6.72
N TYR A 74 -12.46 2.41 6.61
CA TYR A 74 -11.78 1.77 7.74
C TYR A 74 -10.29 2.02 7.65
N LEU A 75 -9.65 2.27 8.79
CA LEU A 75 -8.21 2.50 8.87
C LEU A 75 -7.59 1.63 9.96
N THR A 76 -6.32 1.25 9.77
CA THR A 76 -5.55 0.54 10.79
C THR A 76 -4.41 1.42 11.30
N TYR A 77 -4.11 1.26 12.58
CA TYR A 77 -3.05 1.94 13.29
C TYR A 77 -2.16 0.91 13.99
N PRO A 78 -1.14 0.38 13.30
CA PRO A 78 -0.22 -0.56 13.92
C PRO A 78 0.45 0.05 15.14
N ARG A 79 0.53 -0.70 16.21
CA ARG A 79 1.08 -0.20 17.46
C ARG A 79 2.57 0.06 17.42
N ASN A 80 3.30 -0.60 16.52
CA ASN A 80 4.70 -0.32 16.27
C ASN A 80 4.92 1.07 15.63
N ALA A 81 3.90 1.67 15.04
CA ALA A 81 3.94 3.05 14.52
C ALA A 81 3.71 4.11 15.62
N GLY A 82 3.43 3.71 16.86
CA GLY A 82 3.19 4.56 18.00
C GLY A 82 1.99 4.12 18.85
N LEU A 83 1.85 4.70 20.06
CA LEU A 83 0.67 4.43 20.89
C LEU A 83 -0.58 5.00 20.25
N THR A 84 -1.49 4.11 19.89
CA THR A 84 -2.83 4.46 19.42
C THR A 84 -3.88 3.88 20.36
N PRO A 85 -5.02 4.57 20.58
CA PRO A 85 -6.10 4.03 21.40
C PRO A 85 -6.77 2.83 20.72
N SER A 86 -6.67 2.72 19.41
CA SER A 86 -7.33 1.67 18.62
C SER A 86 -6.39 1.16 17.51
N ASN A 87 -6.40 -0.14 17.30
CA ASN A 87 -5.73 -0.79 16.17
C ASN A 87 -6.52 -0.61 14.87
N VAL A 88 -7.86 -0.66 14.97
CA VAL A 88 -8.76 -0.52 13.81
C VAL A 88 -9.86 0.46 14.17
N VAL A 89 -10.16 1.35 13.23
CA VAL A 89 -11.24 2.32 13.35
C VAL A 89 -12.14 2.31 12.12
N ILE A 90 -13.36 2.79 12.29
CA ILE A 90 -14.24 3.22 11.22
C ILE A 90 -14.35 4.75 11.27
N CYS A 91 -14.18 5.41 10.13
CA CYS A 91 -14.34 6.84 10.00
C CYS A 91 -15.84 7.19 10.04
N THR A 92 -16.23 8.07 10.95
CA THR A 92 -17.64 8.46 11.15
C THR A 92 -17.98 9.81 10.55
N SER A 93 -16.95 10.60 10.28
CA SER A 93 -17.01 11.87 9.54
C SER A 93 -15.66 12.14 8.88
N PHE A 94 -15.52 13.30 8.25
CA PHE A 94 -14.24 13.72 7.64
C PHE A 94 -13.08 13.78 8.65
N ASN A 95 -13.34 14.03 9.94
CA ASN A 95 -12.32 14.18 10.98
C ASN A 95 -12.51 13.23 12.18
N ASP A 96 -13.58 12.46 12.23
CA ASP A 96 -13.91 11.66 13.40
C ASP A 96 -13.84 10.17 13.12
N GLU A 97 -13.33 9.43 14.10
CA GLU A 97 -13.12 8.00 14.08
C GLU A 97 -13.70 7.34 15.34
N ARG A 98 -14.13 6.11 15.22
CA ARG A 98 -14.47 5.28 16.39
C ARG A 98 -13.84 3.89 16.29
N PRO A 99 -13.52 3.24 17.43
CA PRO A 99 -13.00 1.87 17.44
C PRO A 99 -13.93 0.89 16.70
N TRP A 100 -13.36 0.05 15.84
CA TRP A 100 -14.10 -0.98 15.11
C TRP A 100 -13.44 -2.36 15.27
N PRO A 101 -14.19 -3.46 15.44
CA PRO A 101 -15.65 -3.54 15.53
C PRO A 101 -16.21 -2.94 16.83
N ASN A 102 -15.42 -2.94 17.90
CA ASN A 102 -15.77 -2.38 19.21
C ASN A 102 -14.51 -2.04 20.02
N ALA A 103 -14.68 -1.34 21.14
CA ALA A 103 -13.55 -0.89 21.98
C ALA A 103 -12.84 -2.04 22.72
N SER A 104 -13.55 -3.14 23.06
CA SER A 104 -12.97 -4.25 23.83
C SER A 104 -11.96 -5.09 23.02
N MET A 105 -12.04 -5.07 21.69
CA MET A 105 -11.09 -5.77 20.84
C MET A 105 -9.78 -5.00 20.62
N GLN A 106 -9.74 -3.71 20.89
CA GLN A 106 -8.63 -2.84 20.43
C GLN A 106 -7.28 -3.12 21.10
N ASN A 107 -7.28 -3.67 22.29
CA ASN A 107 -6.07 -3.85 23.09
C ASN A 107 -6.15 -5.16 23.86
N CYS A 108 -5.34 -6.13 23.49
CA CYS A 108 -5.14 -7.32 24.31
C CYS A 108 -4.54 -6.95 25.67
N THR A 109 -5.20 -7.39 26.74
CA THR A 109 -4.65 -7.33 28.10
C THR A 109 -3.82 -8.60 28.38
N ALA A 110 -2.95 -8.55 29.41
CA ALA A 110 -2.05 -9.64 29.75
C ALA A 110 -2.75 -10.98 30.06
N ASN A 111 -4.03 -10.95 30.45
CA ASN A 111 -4.81 -12.11 30.82
C ASN A 111 -5.87 -12.51 29.77
N GLN A 112 -5.89 -11.83 28.63
CA GLN A 112 -6.84 -12.11 27.56
C GLN A 112 -6.23 -13.08 26.56
N ASP A 113 -7.05 -13.97 25.98
CA ASP A 113 -6.62 -14.82 24.89
C ASP A 113 -6.20 -13.97 23.68
N PRO A 114 -4.94 -14.02 23.22
CA PRO A 114 -4.46 -13.24 22.11
C PRO A 114 -5.22 -13.47 20.79
N SER A 115 -5.93 -14.56 20.64
CA SER A 115 -6.73 -14.85 19.45
C SER A 115 -8.05 -14.04 19.37
N THR A 116 -8.47 -13.45 20.51
CA THR A 116 -9.77 -12.76 20.62
C THR A 116 -9.70 -11.24 20.61
N CYS A 117 -8.51 -10.66 20.54
CA CYS A 117 -8.27 -9.23 20.61
C CYS A 117 -7.13 -8.78 19.68
N PHE A 118 -7.10 -7.53 19.31
CA PHE A 118 -6.04 -6.96 18.47
C PHE A 118 -4.78 -6.65 19.26
N ILE A 119 -3.64 -7.02 18.70
CA ILE A 119 -2.30 -6.73 19.26
C ILE A 119 -1.60 -5.66 18.41
N ASN A 120 -1.48 -5.91 17.09
CA ASN A 120 -0.76 -5.04 16.18
C ASN A 120 -1.27 -5.27 14.74
N VAL A 121 -2.44 -4.69 14.45
CA VAL A 121 -3.10 -4.85 13.14
C VAL A 121 -2.37 -4.02 12.11
N GLN A 122 -1.88 -4.66 11.06
CA GLN A 122 -1.13 -4.01 9.98
C GLN A 122 -2.04 -3.53 8.86
N ASN A 123 -2.96 -4.37 8.40
CA ASN A 123 -3.83 -4.01 7.28
C ASN A 123 -5.25 -4.54 7.47
N ILE A 124 -6.17 -3.94 6.68
CA ILE A 124 -7.57 -4.32 6.57
C ILE A 124 -7.97 -4.29 5.10
N VAL A 125 -8.72 -5.29 4.64
CA VAL A 125 -9.20 -5.38 3.26
C VAL A 125 -10.65 -5.86 3.20
N LEU A 126 -11.38 -5.45 2.17
CA LEU A 126 -12.68 -6.01 1.83
C LEU A 126 -12.48 -7.12 0.79
N ASP A 127 -13.15 -8.25 0.95
CA ASP A 127 -13.17 -9.30 -0.07
C ASP A 127 -14.39 -9.15 -1.02
N ASP A 128 -14.41 -9.98 -2.06
CA ASP A 128 -15.42 -10.01 -3.12
C ASP A 128 -16.82 -10.48 -2.69
N VAL A 129 -16.95 -10.96 -1.45
CA VAL A 129 -18.24 -11.39 -0.87
C VAL A 129 -18.68 -10.53 0.32
N GLY A 130 -18.10 -9.33 0.45
CA GLY A 130 -18.51 -8.32 1.43
C GLY A 130 -18.04 -8.60 2.87
N ARG A 131 -16.91 -9.30 3.06
CA ARG A 131 -16.30 -9.50 4.38
C ARG A 131 -15.08 -8.59 4.53
N LEU A 132 -14.96 -7.98 5.70
CA LEU A 132 -13.75 -7.26 6.09
C LEU A 132 -12.78 -8.23 6.76
N TRP A 133 -11.54 -8.18 6.35
CA TRP A 133 -10.46 -9.01 6.87
C TRP A 133 -9.36 -8.15 7.45
N VAL A 134 -8.86 -8.51 8.62
CA VAL A 134 -7.69 -7.88 9.22
C VAL A 134 -6.54 -8.88 9.36
N VAL A 135 -5.32 -8.39 9.15
CA VAL A 135 -4.09 -9.09 9.49
C VAL A 135 -3.47 -8.48 10.73
N ASP A 136 -3.33 -9.28 11.77
CA ASP A 136 -2.67 -8.90 13.02
C ASP A 136 -1.32 -9.61 13.09
N SER A 137 -0.23 -8.85 13.13
CA SER A 137 1.13 -9.43 13.22
C SER A 137 1.40 -10.08 14.58
N GLY A 138 0.60 -9.78 15.60
CA GLY A 138 0.72 -10.32 16.94
C GLY A 138 1.97 -9.87 17.71
N ILE A 139 2.70 -8.86 17.22
CA ILE A 139 3.90 -8.31 17.88
C ILE A 139 3.47 -7.23 18.87
N PRO A 140 3.71 -7.41 20.20
CA PRO A 140 3.25 -6.46 21.19
C PRO A 140 3.96 -5.10 21.06
N TYR A 141 3.22 -4.04 21.36
CA TYR A 141 3.78 -2.69 21.43
C TYR A 141 4.92 -2.58 22.47
N GLY A 142 5.93 -1.79 22.13
CA GLY A 142 7.08 -1.54 23.00
C GLY A 142 8.12 -2.65 23.04
N THR A 143 7.93 -3.73 22.25
CA THR A 143 8.97 -4.75 22.08
C THR A 143 10.03 -4.27 21.08
N PRO A 144 11.30 -4.72 21.22
CA PRO A 144 12.35 -4.41 20.26
C PRO A 144 12.00 -4.84 18.83
N SER A 145 12.57 -4.16 17.84
CA SER A 145 12.48 -4.58 16.43
C SER A 145 12.99 -6.03 16.28
N GLY A 146 12.26 -6.84 15.53
CA GLY A 146 12.57 -8.27 15.36
C GLY A 146 12.08 -9.17 16.51
N SER A 147 11.25 -8.64 17.42
CA SER A 147 10.57 -9.47 18.42
C SER A 147 9.58 -10.42 17.77
N ASN A 148 9.38 -11.58 18.43
CA ASN A 148 8.40 -12.56 17.97
C ASN A 148 6.97 -12.13 18.27
N ALA A 149 6.04 -12.56 17.42
CA ALA A 149 4.62 -12.52 17.72
C ALA A 149 4.31 -13.37 18.97
N VAL A 150 3.34 -12.95 19.79
CA VAL A 150 2.76 -13.82 20.82
C VAL A 150 1.97 -14.93 20.14
N TYR A 151 2.05 -16.13 20.69
CA TYR A 151 1.27 -17.26 20.16
C TYR A 151 -0.23 -16.97 20.27
N GLY A 152 -0.96 -17.22 19.17
CA GLY A 152 -2.37 -16.84 19.03
C GLY A 152 -2.58 -15.39 18.63
N GLY A 153 -1.55 -14.54 18.77
CA GLY A 153 -1.61 -13.13 18.40
C GLY A 153 -1.48 -12.87 16.89
N ALA A 154 -0.57 -13.61 16.24
CA ALA A 154 -0.47 -13.59 14.79
C ALA A 154 -1.67 -14.31 14.16
N LYS A 155 -2.54 -13.56 13.46
CA LYS A 155 -3.83 -14.09 12.99
C LYS A 155 -4.44 -13.28 11.86
N LEU A 156 -5.35 -13.92 11.16
CA LEU A 156 -6.36 -13.26 10.32
C LEU A 156 -7.71 -13.34 11.00
N ILE A 157 -8.50 -12.29 10.90
CA ILE A 157 -9.88 -12.30 11.36
C ILE A 157 -10.77 -11.78 10.24
N SER A 158 -11.83 -12.55 9.91
CA SER A 158 -12.87 -12.11 9.00
C SER A 158 -14.10 -11.66 9.75
N PHE A 159 -14.70 -10.58 9.29
CA PHE A 159 -15.86 -9.95 9.87
C PHE A 159 -16.96 -9.78 8.82
N ASN A 160 -18.19 -9.87 9.23
CA ASN A 160 -19.32 -9.38 8.46
C ASN A 160 -19.24 -7.83 8.41
N ALA A 161 -19.07 -7.24 7.24
CA ALA A 161 -18.94 -5.80 7.10
C ALA A 161 -20.21 -5.04 7.54
N THR A 162 -21.38 -5.68 7.49
CA THR A 162 -22.66 -5.06 7.88
C THR A 162 -22.89 -5.09 9.38
N THR A 163 -22.67 -6.24 10.04
CA THR A 163 -22.98 -6.43 11.47
C THR A 163 -21.79 -6.24 12.38
N SER A 164 -20.57 -6.25 11.81
CA SER A 164 -19.28 -6.23 12.53
C SER A 164 -19.03 -7.49 13.36
N ASP A 165 -19.79 -8.56 13.16
CA ASP A 165 -19.60 -9.83 13.85
C ASP A 165 -18.40 -10.57 13.27
N ILE A 166 -17.65 -11.26 14.15
CA ILE A 166 -16.57 -12.16 13.71
C ILE A 166 -17.20 -13.36 13.02
N ILE A 167 -16.76 -13.61 11.78
CA ILE A 167 -17.13 -14.82 11.04
C ILE A 167 -16.16 -15.94 11.40
N ARG A 168 -14.84 -15.65 11.30
CA ARG A 168 -13.80 -16.65 11.61
C ARG A 168 -12.49 -15.99 12.00
N THR A 169 -11.76 -16.64 12.92
CA THR A 169 -10.37 -16.33 13.26
C THR A 169 -9.46 -17.47 12.79
N TYR A 170 -8.39 -17.10 12.08
CA TYR A 170 -7.33 -18.01 11.65
C TYR A 170 -6.06 -17.65 12.40
N VAL A 171 -5.73 -18.40 13.44
CA VAL A 171 -4.43 -18.28 14.11
C VAL A 171 -3.37 -18.84 13.18
N ILE A 172 -2.33 -18.08 12.93
CA ILE A 172 -1.25 -18.54 12.04
C ILE A 172 -0.53 -19.72 12.69
N PRO A 173 -0.41 -20.86 11.99
CA PRO A 173 0.30 -22.04 12.47
C PRO A 173 1.74 -21.72 12.90
N ARG A 174 2.22 -22.36 13.97
CA ARG A 174 3.56 -22.07 14.54
C ARG A 174 4.71 -22.35 13.58
N ASP A 175 4.58 -23.36 12.75
CA ASP A 175 5.57 -23.77 11.74
C ASP A 175 5.70 -22.76 10.59
N LEU A 176 4.69 -21.92 10.40
CA LEU A 176 4.74 -20.81 9.44
C LEU A 176 5.36 -19.53 10.01
N LEU A 177 5.46 -19.41 11.36
CA LEU A 177 6.03 -18.24 12.00
C LEU A 177 7.56 -18.34 12.05
N ALA A 178 8.24 -17.40 11.41
CA ALA A 178 9.68 -17.24 11.55
C ALA A 178 10.02 -16.31 12.72
N HIS A 179 11.27 -16.39 13.19
CA HIS A 179 11.77 -15.47 14.21
C HIS A 179 11.76 -14.03 13.68
N GLY A 180 11.12 -13.13 14.43
CA GLY A 180 11.02 -11.71 14.08
C GLY A 180 10.08 -11.41 12.90
N MET A 181 9.31 -12.37 12.45
CA MET A 181 8.35 -12.22 11.37
C MET A 181 7.31 -11.15 11.68
N ASN A 182 7.04 -10.27 10.72
CA ASN A 182 6.07 -9.19 10.81
C ASN A 182 5.12 -9.26 9.61
N MET A 183 4.02 -9.99 9.75
CA MET A 183 2.99 -10.02 8.71
C MET A 183 2.45 -8.63 8.49
N ASN A 184 2.40 -8.21 7.24
CA ASN A 184 2.11 -6.82 6.86
C ASN A 184 0.88 -6.68 5.98
N ASP A 185 1.01 -6.85 4.67
CA ASP A 185 -0.13 -6.69 3.76
C ASP A 185 -0.92 -7.99 3.60
N LEU A 186 -2.16 -7.88 3.13
CA LEU A 186 -3.13 -8.97 2.99
C LEU A 186 -3.92 -8.79 1.70
N ARG A 187 -4.10 -9.89 0.94
CA ARG A 187 -5.10 -10.00 -0.13
C ARG A 187 -5.76 -11.37 -0.09
N LEU A 188 -6.99 -11.44 -0.58
CA LEU A 188 -7.80 -12.66 -0.59
C LEU A 188 -8.13 -13.05 -2.04
N ASN A 189 -8.06 -14.36 -2.32
CA ASN A 189 -8.72 -14.96 -3.46
C ASN A 189 -9.71 -16.00 -2.93
N THR A 190 -10.96 -15.63 -2.82
CA THR A 190 -12.02 -16.48 -2.25
C THR A 190 -12.39 -17.64 -3.16
N THR A 191 -12.21 -17.48 -4.47
CA THR A 191 -12.43 -18.54 -5.46
C THR A 191 -11.37 -19.63 -5.35
N LEU A 192 -10.08 -19.24 -5.23
CA LEU A 192 -8.98 -20.17 -4.95
C LEU A 192 -9.02 -20.70 -3.51
N GLY A 193 -9.66 -19.96 -2.60
CA GLY A 193 -9.80 -20.30 -1.18
C GLY A 193 -8.55 -19.99 -0.36
N TYR A 194 -7.79 -18.96 -0.69
CA TYR A 194 -6.57 -18.57 0.02
C TYR A 194 -6.52 -17.09 0.40
N ALA A 195 -5.95 -16.84 1.58
CA ALA A 195 -5.44 -15.54 1.99
C ALA A 195 -3.92 -15.48 1.74
N PHE A 196 -3.44 -14.37 1.24
CA PHE A 196 -2.03 -14.13 0.93
C PHE A 196 -1.51 -12.95 1.75
N MET A 197 -0.31 -13.10 2.31
CA MET A 197 0.33 -12.11 3.16
C MET A 197 1.81 -11.96 2.84
N THR A 198 2.33 -10.77 3.05
CA THR A 198 3.77 -10.49 3.06
C THR A 198 4.30 -10.45 4.49
N ASP A 199 5.57 -10.77 4.62
CA ASP A 199 6.36 -10.59 5.85
C ASP A 199 7.36 -9.45 5.62
N ALA A 200 7.10 -8.29 6.22
CA ALA A 200 7.95 -7.11 6.08
C ALA A 200 9.22 -7.14 6.95
N SER A 201 9.48 -8.26 7.64
CA SER A 201 10.68 -8.44 8.44
C SER A 201 11.94 -8.57 7.58
N ARG A 202 13.11 -8.41 8.20
CA ARG A 202 14.39 -8.46 7.48
C ARG A 202 14.63 -9.74 6.69
N ASN A 203 14.23 -10.88 7.22
CA ASN A 203 14.41 -12.17 6.55
C ASN A 203 13.30 -12.49 5.56
N SER A 204 12.15 -11.90 5.74
CA SER A 204 11.00 -11.91 4.84
C SER A 204 10.57 -13.26 4.28
N SER A 205 9.32 -13.34 3.93
CA SER A 205 8.70 -14.49 3.27
C SER A 205 7.32 -14.09 2.71
N LEU A 206 6.73 -14.97 1.90
CA LEU A 206 5.32 -14.91 1.54
C LEU A 206 4.58 -16.03 2.28
N VAL A 207 3.42 -15.69 2.85
CA VAL A 207 2.60 -16.66 3.60
C VAL A 207 1.21 -16.74 2.98
N SER A 208 0.74 -17.96 2.79
CA SER A 208 -0.61 -18.22 2.29
C SER A 208 -1.35 -19.12 3.29
N ILE A 209 -2.61 -18.78 3.57
CA ILE A 209 -3.49 -19.55 4.46
C ILE A 209 -4.67 -20.06 3.68
N ASN A 210 -4.92 -21.37 3.74
CA ASN A 210 -6.11 -22.00 3.19
C ASN A 210 -7.33 -21.61 4.03
N LEU A 211 -8.32 -20.98 3.40
CA LEU A 211 -9.52 -20.47 4.07
C LEU A 211 -10.50 -21.57 4.48
N ASN A 212 -10.35 -22.79 3.97
CA ASN A 212 -11.22 -23.89 4.32
C ASN A 212 -10.83 -24.50 5.69
N ASP A 213 -9.54 -24.79 5.89
CA ASP A 213 -9.05 -25.53 7.06
C ASP A 213 -8.09 -24.74 7.96
N GLY A 214 -7.56 -23.60 7.50
CA GLY A 214 -6.58 -22.79 8.24
C GLY A 214 -5.14 -23.29 8.13
N SER A 215 -4.89 -24.34 7.37
CA SER A 215 -3.52 -24.75 7.01
C SER A 215 -2.87 -23.68 6.14
N GLY A 216 -1.56 -23.77 5.97
CA GLY A 216 -0.90 -22.78 5.14
C GLY A 216 0.48 -23.20 4.67
N VAL A 217 1.10 -22.30 3.94
CA VAL A 217 2.46 -22.48 3.43
C VAL A 217 3.22 -21.16 3.54
N ARG A 218 4.50 -21.25 3.93
CA ARG A 218 5.45 -20.15 3.88
C ARG A 218 6.45 -20.43 2.77
N ARG A 219 6.64 -19.45 1.87
CA ARG A 219 7.48 -19.55 0.68
C ARG A 219 8.52 -18.44 0.62
N LEU A 220 9.59 -18.70 -0.13
CA LEU A 220 10.65 -17.74 -0.44
C LEU A 220 11.34 -17.15 0.81
N PHE A 221 11.38 -17.90 1.91
CA PHE A 221 11.97 -17.41 3.16
C PHE A 221 13.44 -17.03 2.97
N ASN A 222 13.75 -15.76 3.28
CA ASN A 222 15.08 -15.18 3.19
C ASN A 222 15.67 -15.14 1.77
N GLU A 223 14.83 -15.26 0.73
CA GLU A 223 15.25 -15.14 -0.67
C GLU A 223 15.41 -13.67 -1.08
N SER A 224 16.27 -13.41 -2.07
CA SER A 224 16.56 -12.06 -2.55
C SER A 224 15.34 -11.34 -3.15
N VAL A 225 14.37 -12.08 -3.63
CA VAL A 225 13.13 -11.56 -4.24
C VAL A 225 12.10 -11.05 -3.23
N VAL A 226 12.29 -11.32 -1.95
CA VAL A 226 11.43 -10.83 -0.85
C VAL A 226 12.19 -9.91 0.10
N ARG A 227 13.52 -9.90 0.10
CA ARG A 227 14.34 -9.08 0.99
C ARG A 227 14.63 -7.70 0.41
N ALA A 228 14.92 -6.75 1.31
CA ALA A 228 15.47 -5.45 0.95
C ALA A 228 16.73 -5.57 0.08
N ASP A 229 16.90 -4.67 -0.87
CA ASP A 229 18.14 -4.55 -1.63
C ASP A 229 19.31 -4.24 -0.69
N GLU A 230 20.46 -4.87 -0.91
CA GLU A 230 21.61 -4.64 -0.06
C GLU A 230 22.06 -3.18 -0.14
N LYS A 231 22.23 -2.54 1.01
CA LYS A 231 22.61 -1.12 1.11
C LYS A 231 21.64 -0.15 0.43
N TYR A 232 20.38 -0.51 0.35
CA TYR A 232 19.36 0.37 -0.19
C TYR A 232 19.32 1.72 0.53
N VAL A 233 19.20 2.80 -0.24
CA VAL A 233 18.98 4.17 0.25
C VAL A 233 17.83 4.76 -0.56
N GLY A 234 16.71 4.97 0.10
CA GLY A 234 15.57 5.67 -0.48
C GLY A 234 15.72 7.19 -0.39
N SER A 235 14.75 7.90 -0.92
CA SER A 235 14.67 9.35 -0.82
C SER A 235 13.23 9.80 -0.52
N TYR A 236 13.10 10.95 0.12
CA TYR A 236 11.82 11.58 0.35
C TYR A 236 11.99 13.10 0.28
N ASP A 237 11.23 13.75 -0.62
CA ASP A 237 11.34 15.19 -0.90
C ASP A 237 12.79 15.66 -1.16
N GLY A 238 13.61 14.80 -1.77
CA GLY A 238 15.01 15.08 -2.09
C GLY A 238 16.00 14.75 -0.98
N GLU A 239 15.57 14.35 0.22
CA GLU A 239 16.44 13.91 1.30
C GLU A 239 16.66 12.39 1.26
N LEU A 240 17.89 11.94 1.54
CA LEU A 240 18.21 10.52 1.62
C LEU A 240 17.72 9.93 2.93
N ILE A 241 17.04 8.79 2.86
CA ILE A 241 16.40 8.13 3.99
C ILE A 241 17.22 6.94 4.46
N TYR A 242 17.46 6.89 5.77
CA TYR A 242 18.14 5.81 6.49
C TYR A 242 17.31 5.43 7.72
N SER A 243 17.48 4.22 8.21
CA SER A 243 16.99 3.89 9.54
C SER A 243 17.95 4.46 10.61
N TRP A 244 17.39 4.79 11.77
CA TRP A 244 18.14 5.28 12.92
C TRP A 244 17.90 4.38 14.14
N ASN A 245 18.97 3.84 14.72
CA ASN A 245 18.85 2.91 15.85
C ASN A 245 19.10 3.58 17.22
N GLY A 246 19.13 4.91 17.26
CA GLY A 246 19.44 5.71 18.45
C GLY A 246 20.91 6.13 18.56
N THR A 247 21.82 5.49 17.81
CA THR A 247 23.27 5.78 17.85
C THR A 247 23.89 6.04 16.48
N GLN A 248 23.42 5.36 15.46
CA GLN A 248 24.00 5.46 14.11
C GLN A 248 22.93 5.26 13.03
N ARG A 249 23.27 5.71 11.82
CA ARG A 249 22.51 5.41 10.61
C ARG A 249 22.75 3.96 10.17
N ASN A 250 21.67 3.32 9.71
CA ASN A 250 21.70 2.01 9.08
C ASN A 250 20.89 2.05 7.78
N HIS A 251 21.15 1.12 6.88
CA HIS A 251 20.28 0.92 5.73
C HIS A 251 18.92 0.39 6.16
N ILE A 252 17.87 0.80 5.45
CA ILE A 252 16.52 0.28 5.67
C ILE A 252 16.52 -1.20 5.25
N THR A 253 15.87 -2.03 6.05
CA THR A 253 15.76 -3.48 5.79
C THR A 253 14.34 -3.98 5.77
N THR A 254 13.36 -3.08 5.69
CA THR A 254 11.95 -3.45 5.49
C THR A 254 11.81 -4.12 4.14
N ALA A 255 11.23 -5.30 4.15
CA ALA A 255 11.29 -6.23 3.04
C ALA A 255 9.96 -6.30 2.27
N ALA A 256 9.44 -7.49 1.89
CA ALA A 256 8.21 -7.62 1.13
C ALA A 256 7.04 -6.95 1.86
N ASP A 257 6.32 -6.10 1.15
CA ASP A 257 5.33 -5.18 1.71
C ASP A 257 4.00 -5.29 0.93
N GLY A 258 3.69 -4.34 0.04
CA GLY A 258 2.43 -4.27 -0.67
C GLY A 258 2.14 -5.46 -1.57
N ILE A 259 0.86 -5.86 -1.65
CA ILE A 259 0.36 -6.99 -2.46
C ILE A 259 -0.75 -6.52 -3.41
N ALA A 260 -0.75 -7.08 -4.62
CA ALA A 260 -1.91 -7.08 -5.50
C ALA A 260 -2.16 -8.48 -6.07
N LEU A 261 -3.43 -8.82 -6.29
CA LEU A 261 -3.82 -10.02 -7.05
C LEU A 261 -4.42 -9.56 -8.39
N ALA A 262 -3.90 -10.06 -9.49
CA ALA A 262 -4.42 -9.75 -10.81
C ALA A 262 -4.18 -10.93 -11.76
N SER A 263 -5.16 -11.26 -12.57
CA SER A 263 -5.04 -12.23 -13.65
C SER A 263 -4.41 -13.58 -13.23
N GLY A 264 -4.79 -14.09 -12.04
CA GLY A 264 -4.27 -15.35 -11.48
C GLY A 264 -2.86 -15.25 -10.86
N ASN A 265 -2.26 -14.07 -10.85
CA ASN A 265 -0.94 -13.83 -10.28
C ASN A 265 -1.02 -13.08 -8.94
N PHE A 266 -0.01 -13.33 -8.13
CA PHE A 266 0.30 -12.61 -6.90
C PHE A 266 1.47 -11.67 -7.19
N TYR A 267 1.25 -10.37 -7.06
CA TYR A 267 2.26 -9.32 -7.23
C TYR A 267 2.68 -8.80 -5.86
N TRP A 268 3.96 -8.55 -5.67
CA TRP A 268 4.44 -7.91 -4.44
C TRP A 268 5.58 -6.94 -4.71
N GLY A 269 5.64 -5.90 -3.88
CA GLY A 269 6.75 -4.97 -3.80
C GLY A 269 7.64 -5.28 -2.60
N VAL A 270 8.86 -4.80 -2.64
CA VAL A 270 9.79 -4.79 -1.52
C VAL A 270 10.01 -3.33 -1.12
N LEU A 271 9.69 -2.94 0.11
CA LEU A 271 9.71 -1.54 0.52
C LEU A 271 11.11 -0.93 0.32
N ALA A 272 12.14 -1.53 0.88
CA ALA A 272 13.52 -1.06 0.72
C ALA A 272 14.14 -1.59 -0.59
N SER A 273 13.49 -1.31 -1.71
CA SER A 273 13.90 -1.65 -3.08
C SER A 273 13.11 -0.80 -4.07
N ARG A 274 13.52 -0.84 -5.35
CA ARG A 274 12.74 -0.31 -6.47
C ARG A 274 12.29 -1.42 -7.41
N ARG A 275 12.22 -2.66 -6.91
CA ARG A 275 11.81 -3.84 -7.67
C ARG A 275 10.47 -4.35 -7.18
N PHE A 276 9.70 -4.89 -8.10
CA PHE A 276 8.53 -5.68 -7.80
C PHE A 276 8.59 -7.00 -8.56
N TYR A 277 7.81 -7.95 -8.11
CA TYR A 277 7.83 -9.31 -8.61
C TYR A 277 6.41 -9.84 -8.73
N TYR A 278 6.23 -10.92 -9.49
CA TYR A 278 5.01 -11.69 -9.43
C TYR A 278 5.25 -13.19 -9.63
N ILE A 279 4.27 -13.96 -9.20
CA ILE A 279 4.21 -15.42 -9.35
C ILE A 279 2.75 -15.85 -9.52
N SER A 280 2.49 -16.98 -10.19
CA SER A 280 1.15 -17.57 -10.19
C SER A 280 0.70 -17.90 -8.77
N GLN A 281 -0.54 -17.53 -8.42
CA GLN A 281 -1.13 -17.85 -7.12
C GLN A 281 -1.16 -19.36 -6.88
N GLU A 282 -1.51 -20.16 -7.91
CA GLU A 282 -1.53 -21.62 -7.82
C GLU A 282 -0.15 -22.21 -7.52
N VAL A 283 0.91 -21.69 -8.16
CA VAL A 283 2.29 -22.12 -7.89
C VAL A 283 2.70 -21.80 -6.45
N LEU A 284 2.31 -20.63 -5.95
CA LEU A 284 2.67 -20.17 -4.61
C LEU A 284 2.07 -21.05 -3.51
N VAL A 285 0.84 -21.56 -3.70
CA VAL A 285 0.13 -22.37 -2.71
C VAL A 285 0.32 -23.87 -2.87
N ASP A 286 0.91 -24.34 -3.98
CA ASP A 286 1.10 -25.76 -4.26
C ASP A 286 2.14 -26.39 -3.31
N GLN A 287 1.67 -27.13 -2.32
CA GLN A 287 2.52 -27.79 -1.32
C GLN A 287 3.42 -28.91 -1.88
N ASN A 288 3.15 -29.41 -3.09
CA ASN A 288 3.97 -30.43 -3.73
C ASN A 288 5.23 -29.85 -4.39
N ARG A 289 5.31 -28.52 -4.56
CA ARG A 289 6.48 -27.85 -5.12
C ARG A 289 7.53 -27.60 -4.04
N THR A 290 8.78 -27.78 -4.41
CA THR A 290 9.93 -27.37 -3.61
C THR A 290 10.09 -25.85 -3.64
N ASP A 291 10.75 -25.27 -2.64
CA ASP A 291 11.05 -23.83 -2.63
C ASP A 291 11.91 -23.38 -3.81
N ALA A 292 12.79 -24.25 -4.32
CA ALA A 292 13.58 -23.98 -5.53
C ALA A 292 12.72 -23.88 -6.78
N GLU A 293 11.70 -24.71 -6.94
CA GLU A 293 10.73 -24.64 -8.06
C GLU A 293 9.86 -23.39 -7.95
N VAL A 294 9.45 -23.01 -6.74
CA VAL A 294 8.70 -21.77 -6.51
C VAL A 294 9.57 -20.56 -6.84
N LEU A 295 10.83 -20.53 -6.38
CA LEU A 295 11.76 -19.43 -6.69
C LEU A 295 12.02 -19.31 -8.20
N ALA A 296 12.17 -20.43 -8.90
CA ALA A 296 12.38 -20.45 -10.35
C ALA A 296 11.15 -19.94 -11.15
N ALA A 297 9.96 -19.98 -10.56
CA ALA A 297 8.73 -19.48 -11.18
C ALA A 297 8.50 -17.98 -10.97
N VAL A 298 9.26 -17.33 -10.08
CA VAL A 298 9.14 -15.89 -9.83
C VAL A 298 9.53 -15.12 -11.08
N GLN A 299 8.67 -14.17 -11.45
CA GLN A 299 8.92 -13.23 -12.55
C GLN A 299 9.36 -11.88 -11.99
N ASN A 300 10.32 -11.27 -12.67
CA ASN A 300 10.90 -9.97 -12.30
C ASN A 300 10.69 -8.96 -13.43
N PRO A 301 9.65 -8.12 -13.38
CA PRO A 301 9.42 -7.07 -14.38
C PRO A 301 10.44 -5.92 -14.34
N GLY A 302 11.35 -5.93 -13.38
CA GLY A 302 12.36 -4.90 -13.24
C GLY A 302 12.07 -3.88 -12.16
N GLN A 303 12.43 -2.63 -12.40
CA GLN A 303 12.29 -1.56 -11.41
C GLN A 303 11.00 -0.76 -11.63
N CYS A 304 10.38 -0.31 -10.55
CA CYS A 304 9.22 0.57 -10.56
C CYS A 304 9.55 2.03 -10.18
N ALA A 305 10.80 2.41 -10.31
CA ALA A 305 11.33 3.77 -10.13
C ALA A 305 11.19 4.36 -8.70
N SER A 306 10.62 3.66 -7.73
CA SER A 306 10.37 4.16 -6.38
C SER A 306 10.45 3.06 -5.33
N GLU A 307 10.72 3.46 -4.09
CA GLU A 307 10.30 2.74 -2.90
C GLU A 307 8.78 2.57 -2.90
N GLN A 308 8.28 1.40 -2.52
CA GLN A 308 6.88 1.02 -2.68
C GLN A 308 6.34 0.48 -1.37
N ALA A 309 5.25 1.08 -0.87
CA ALA A 309 4.57 0.56 0.31
C ALA A 309 3.37 -0.31 -0.07
N GLY A 310 2.35 0.22 -0.72
CA GLY A 310 1.11 -0.49 -1.02
C GLY A 310 0.92 -0.80 -2.49
N PHE A 311 0.22 -1.92 -2.74
CA PHE A 311 -0.25 -2.32 -4.07
C PHE A 311 -1.75 -2.59 -4.03
N THR A 312 -2.42 -2.42 -5.17
CA THR A 312 -3.76 -2.94 -5.43
C THR A 312 -3.92 -3.24 -6.91
N ALA A 313 -4.99 -3.91 -7.30
CA ALA A 313 -5.29 -4.18 -8.69
C ALA A 313 -6.78 -3.98 -9.00
N ASP A 314 -7.09 -3.77 -10.28
CA ASP A 314 -8.46 -3.65 -10.76
C ASP A 314 -8.94 -4.91 -11.51
N ASP A 315 -10.23 -4.95 -11.79
CA ASP A 315 -10.96 -6.01 -12.49
C ASP A 315 -10.52 -6.23 -13.95
N LYS A 316 -9.63 -5.36 -14.48
CA LYS A 316 -9.11 -5.43 -15.85
C LYS A 316 -7.61 -5.71 -15.89
N GLY A 317 -7.03 -6.13 -14.77
CA GLY A 317 -5.63 -6.56 -14.71
C GLY A 317 -4.63 -5.43 -14.65
N ARG A 318 -5.01 -4.22 -14.23
CA ARG A 318 -4.06 -3.15 -13.90
C ARG A 318 -3.62 -3.26 -12.46
N VAL A 319 -2.32 -3.22 -12.22
CA VAL A 319 -1.71 -3.17 -10.89
C VAL A 319 -1.28 -1.74 -10.59
N TYR A 320 -1.75 -1.19 -9.48
CA TYR A 320 -1.41 0.13 -8.97
C TYR A 320 -0.34 0.02 -7.89
N ILE A 321 0.61 0.97 -7.89
CA ILE A 321 1.82 0.94 -7.07
C ILE A 321 1.96 2.29 -6.36
N ALA A 322 2.01 2.29 -5.04
CA ALA A 322 2.30 3.48 -4.25
C ALA A 322 3.80 3.80 -4.34
N ALA A 323 4.13 4.95 -4.91
CA ALA A 323 5.50 5.39 -5.22
C ALA A 323 5.91 6.52 -4.27
N SER A 324 6.44 6.17 -3.09
CA SER A 324 6.68 7.11 -1.99
C SER A 324 7.77 8.15 -2.30
N GLU A 325 8.84 7.77 -3.00
CA GLU A 325 9.94 8.68 -3.35
C GLU A 325 9.52 9.79 -4.32
N GLN A 326 8.45 9.58 -5.11
CA GLN A 326 7.98 10.51 -6.12
C GLN A 326 6.64 11.16 -5.77
N ASN A 327 6.06 10.89 -4.60
CA ASN A 327 4.73 11.39 -4.23
C ASN A 327 3.67 11.05 -5.29
N ALA A 328 3.65 9.78 -5.73
CA ALA A 328 2.89 9.35 -6.89
C ALA A 328 2.19 8.01 -6.68
N ILE A 329 1.19 7.74 -7.50
CA ILE A 329 0.67 6.39 -7.76
C ILE A 329 1.03 6.04 -9.20
N TYR A 330 1.77 4.96 -9.38
CA TYR A 330 2.07 4.37 -10.67
C TYR A 330 1.13 3.21 -10.98
N TYR A 331 1.15 2.75 -12.21
CA TYR A 331 0.48 1.51 -12.60
C TYR A 331 1.21 0.78 -13.73
N VAL A 332 0.92 -0.50 -13.82
CA VAL A 332 1.26 -1.34 -14.97
C VAL A 332 0.02 -2.07 -15.45
N ASP A 333 -0.17 -2.15 -16.76
CA ASP A 333 -1.17 -3.02 -17.36
C ASP A 333 -0.57 -4.41 -17.55
N THR A 334 -1.26 -5.45 -17.09
CA THR A 334 -0.78 -6.84 -17.16
C THR A 334 -1.43 -7.64 -18.30
N LEU A 335 -2.46 -7.06 -18.93
CA LEU A 335 -3.19 -7.66 -20.05
C LEU A 335 -3.08 -6.79 -21.31
N GLU A 336 -2.85 -7.41 -22.45
CA GLU A 336 -2.74 -6.76 -23.76
C GLU A 336 -3.97 -5.91 -24.12
N SER A 337 -5.17 -6.35 -23.70
CA SER A 337 -6.43 -5.65 -23.94
C SER A 337 -6.51 -4.28 -23.27
N GLN A 338 -5.66 -4.00 -22.31
CA GLN A 338 -5.65 -2.75 -21.53
C GLN A 338 -4.49 -1.82 -21.90
N SER A 339 -3.43 -2.37 -22.49
CA SER A 339 -2.26 -1.58 -22.85
C SER A 339 -2.48 -0.83 -24.18
N ASN A 340 -2.14 0.45 -24.17
CA ASN A 340 -2.11 1.30 -25.38
C ASN A 340 -0.68 1.45 -25.94
N MET A 341 0.30 0.78 -25.33
CA MET A 341 1.71 0.91 -25.66
C MET A 341 2.19 -0.28 -26.45
N THR A 342 3.00 -0.03 -27.49
CA THR A 342 3.77 -1.06 -28.18
C THR A 342 5.19 -1.04 -27.63
N VAL A 343 5.59 -2.10 -26.92
CA VAL A 343 6.93 -2.27 -26.37
C VAL A 343 7.42 -3.67 -26.72
N ASN A 344 8.64 -3.80 -27.20
CA ASN A 344 9.30 -5.07 -27.53
C ASN A 344 8.48 -5.99 -28.48
N GLY A 345 7.65 -5.41 -29.35
CA GLY A 345 6.82 -6.17 -30.28
C GLY A 345 5.43 -6.56 -29.75
N HIS A 346 5.12 -6.17 -28.51
CA HIS A 346 3.77 -6.30 -27.94
C HIS A 346 2.78 -5.44 -28.74
N VAL A 347 1.64 -6.01 -29.10
CA VAL A 347 0.60 -5.33 -29.88
C VAL A 347 -0.57 -4.94 -28.97
N PRO A 348 -0.89 -3.64 -28.85
CA PRO A 348 -2.05 -3.21 -28.08
C PRO A 348 -3.35 -3.85 -28.55
N GLY A 349 -4.23 -4.19 -27.59
CA GLY A 349 -5.55 -4.75 -27.88
C GLY A 349 -5.59 -6.26 -28.16
N GLY A 350 -4.50 -6.99 -27.89
CA GLY A 350 -4.48 -8.45 -27.84
C GLY A 350 -5.32 -9.02 -26.69
N SER A 351 -5.37 -10.33 -26.54
CA SER A 351 -6.20 -11.01 -25.53
C SER A 351 -5.41 -11.76 -24.46
N GLY A 352 -4.08 -11.71 -24.53
CA GLY A 352 -3.19 -12.44 -23.63
C GLY A 352 -2.60 -11.59 -22.50
N PRO A 353 -1.85 -12.24 -21.57
CA PRO A 353 -1.04 -11.54 -20.59
C PRO A 353 0.16 -10.87 -21.28
N ILE A 354 0.53 -9.68 -20.78
CA ILE A 354 1.76 -9.03 -21.19
C ILE A 354 2.93 -9.76 -20.50
N PRO A 355 4.00 -10.14 -21.24
CA PRO A 355 5.19 -10.70 -20.62
C PRO A 355 5.86 -9.72 -19.65
N ALA A 356 6.49 -10.23 -18.60
CA ALA A 356 7.11 -9.41 -17.57
C ALA A 356 8.10 -8.36 -18.12
N ASN A 357 8.88 -8.72 -19.14
CA ASN A 357 9.88 -7.83 -19.76
C ASN A 357 9.27 -6.69 -20.59
N ASP A 358 7.97 -6.76 -20.87
CA ASP A 358 7.26 -5.80 -21.70
C ASP A 358 6.34 -4.89 -20.86
N TYR A 359 6.39 -5.01 -19.53
CA TYR A 359 5.65 -4.11 -18.64
C TYR A 359 6.16 -2.69 -18.78
N VAL A 360 5.22 -1.76 -18.94
CA VAL A 360 5.48 -0.32 -18.96
C VAL A 360 4.91 0.30 -17.71
N LEU A 361 5.78 0.95 -16.94
CA LEU A 361 5.36 1.71 -15.76
C LEU A 361 4.84 3.07 -16.18
N GLU A 362 3.62 3.39 -15.83
CA GLU A 362 2.98 4.66 -16.13
C GLU A 362 2.56 5.40 -14.86
N THR A 363 2.50 6.72 -14.92
CA THR A 363 2.05 7.56 -13.81
C THR A 363 0.54 7.74 -13.90
N LEU A 364 -0.21 7.22 -12.93
CA LEU A 364 -1.62 7.54 -12.76
C LEU A 364 -1.80 8.97 -12.27
N LEU A 365 -1.11 9.28 -11.20
CA LEU A 365 -1.12 10.62 -10.61
C LEU A 365 0.16 10.89 -9.82
N ARG A 366 0.53 12.17 -9.72
CA ARG A 366 1.60 12.70 -8.88
C ARG A 366 1.15 14.01 -8.26
N ASN A 367 1.32 14.13 -6.96
CA ASN A 367 0.98 15.36 -6.23
C ASN A 367 1.75 15.40 -4.90
N ALA A 368 2.29 16.55 -4.53
CA ALA A 368 3.01 16.74 -3.28
C ALA A 368 2.19 16.42 -2.00
N MET A 369 0.86 16.36 -2.13
CA MET A 369 -0.01 15.92 -1.03
C MET A 369 0.02 14.40 -0.80
N ILE A 370 0.56 13.62 -1.72
CA ILE A 370 0.73 12.16 -1.59
C ILE A 370 1.99 11.89 -0.78
N GLN A 371 1.89 12.13 0.52
CA GLN A 371 3.03 12.03 1.42
C GLN A 371 3.17 10.60 1.96
N HIS A 372 3.84 9.73 1.19
CA HIS A 372 3.97 8.31 1.43
C HIS A 372 2.59 7.64 1.46
N ALA A 373 2.03 7.40 0.26
CA ALA A 373 0.85 6.54 0.12
C ALA A 373 1.19 5.12 0.57
N ASP A 374 0.27 4.49 1.27
CA ASP A 374 0.44 3.15 1.83
C ASP A 374 -0.64 2.21 1.27
N SER A 375 -1.65 1.84 2.02
CA SER A 375 -2.70 0.95 1.53
C SER A 375 -3.61 1.60 0.48
N MET A 376 -4.08 0.76 -0.43
CA MET A 376 -5.01 1.15 -1.49
C MET A 376 -6.17 0.16 -1.61
N ALA A 377 -7.36 0.68 -1.92
CA ALA A 377 -8.58 -0.09 -2.19
C ALA A 377 -9.33 0.49 -3.38
N ILE A 378 -10.03 -0.35 -4.14
CA ILE A 378 -10.89 0.10 -5.24
C ILE A 378 -12.33 -0.26 -4.89
N LEU A 379 -13.24 0.71 -5.08
CA LEU A 379 -14.68 0.51 -4.94
C LEU A 379 -15.41 1.47 -5.88
N ASP A 380 -16.41 0.97 -6.61
CA ASP A 380 -17.31 1.76 -7.46
C ASP A 380 -16.60 2.77 -8.38
N GLY A 381 -15.51 2.35 -8.99
CA GLY A 381 -14.74 3.19 -9.90
C GLY A 381 -13.74 4.12 -9.23
N TRP A 382 -13.66 4.14 -7.90
CA TRP A 382 -12.74 4.99 -7.15
C TRP A 382 -11.59 4.18 -6.57
N LEU A 383 -10.36 4.67 -6.77
CA LEU A 383 -9.18 4.23 -6.05
C LEU A 383 -9.03 5.09 -4.79
N TYR A 384 -9.13 4.46 -3.63
CA TYR A 384 -8.90 5.05 -2.31
C TYR A 384 -7.48 4.74 -1.84
N PHE A 385 -6.84 5.66 -1.16
CA PHE A 385 -5.55 5.42 -0.51
C PHE A 385 -5.33 6.36 0.68
N ASN A 386 -4.57 5.89 1.66
CA ASN A 386 -4.13 6.71 2.79
C ASN A 386 -2.70 7.22 2.58
N THR A 387 -2.32 8.27 3.32
CA THR A 387 -0.95 8.75 3.40
C THR A 387 -0.52 8.85 4.87
N ASN A 388 0.74 8.50 5.18
CA ASN A 388 1.18 8.37 6.56
C ASN A 388 2.54 9.02 6.87
N GLN A 389 3.21 9.61 5.88
CA GLN A 389 4.52 10.24 6.08
C GLN A 389 5.54 9.29 6.76
N LEU A 390 5.52 7.99 6.44
CA LEU A 390 6.27 6.95 7.15
C LEU A 390 7.74 7.33 7.33
N THR A 391 8.39 7.83 6.29
CA THR A 391 9.81 8.17 6.28
C THR A 391 10.18 9.40 7.10
N LEU A 392 9.20 10.18 7.55
CA LEU A 392 9.38 11.27 8.52
C LEU A 392 9.20 10.77 9.97
N GLY A 393 8.86 9.50 10.18
CA GLY A 393 8.70 8.90 11.49
C GLY A 393 10.02 8.67 12.24
N PRO A 394 9.96 8.46 13.55
CA PRO A 394 11.14 8.37 14.43
C PRO A 394 12.20 7.38 14.00
N GLN A 395 11.79 6.26 13.42
CA GLN A 395 12.70 5.20 12.98
C GLN A 395 13.58 5.58 11.79
N TYR A 396 13.23 6.63 11.05
CA TYR A 396 13.95 7.10 9.87
C TYR A 396 14.62 8.46 10.08
N GLN A 397 14.44 9.09 11.22
CA GLN A 397 14.91 10.44 11.48
C GLN A 397 16.02 10.47 12.52
N TYR A 398 16.96 11.41 12.36
CA TYR A 398 18.05 11.63 13.31
C TYR A 398 17.52 11.84 14.75
N ASN A 399 18.16 11.18 15.70
CA ASN A 399 17.76 11.16 17.11
C ASN A 399 16.32 10.67 17.36
N ASN A 400 15.79 9.84 16.48
CA ASN A 400 14.42 9.34 16.55
C ASN A 400 13.36 10.47 16.67
N ALA A 401 13.64 11.63 16.08
CA ALA A 401 12.69 12.74 16.07
C ALA A 401 11.48 12.38 15.18
N ASP A 402 10.27 12.59 15.66
CA ASP A 402 9.07 12.51 14.83
C ASP A 402 8.88 13.84 14.10
N LYS A 403 9.11 13.84 12.79
CA LYS A 403 8.93 15.00 11.92
C LYS A 403 7.60 15.00 11.18
N ARG A 404 6.79 13.94 11.35
CA ARG A 404 5.47 13.85 10.75
C ARG A 404 4.57 14.99 11.27
N LYS A 405 3.72 15.50 10.42
CA LYS A 405 2.76 16.57 10.74
C LYS A 405 1.37 16.18 10.23
N GLY A 406 0.45 16.03 11.16
CA GLY A 406 -0.95 15.83 10.84
C GLY A 406 -1.64 17.09 10.29
N PRO A 407 -2.87 16.99 9.77
CA PRO A 407 -3.60 15.72 9.65
C PRO A 407 -2.99 14.80 8.61
N PHE A 408 -3.14 13.47 8.81
CA PHE A 408 -2.77 12.45 7.83
C PHE A 408 -3.99 12.17 6.96
N ARG A 409 -3.86 12.39 5.67
CA ARG A 409 -5.02 12.45 4.78
C ARG A 409 -5.20 11.18 3.99
N SER A 410 -6.43 10.71 3.93
CA SER A 410 -6.86 9.71 2.95
C SER A 410 -7.54 10.39 1.77
N PHE A 411 -7.26 9.87 0.58
CA PHE A 411 -7.74 10.41 -0.69
C PHE A 411 -8.48 9.35 -1.49
N ARG A 412 -9.25 9.80 -2.48
CA ARG A 412 -9.68 8.98 -3.60
C ARG A 412 -9.46 9.68 -4.93
N VAL A 413 -9.40 8.89 -5.99
CA VAL A 413 -9.27 9.34 -7.37
C VAL A 413 -10.10 8.44 -8.27
N TRP A 414 -10.75 9.00 -9.27
CA TRP A 414 -11.57 8.22 -10.20
C TRP A 414 -10.71 7.43 -11.18
N VAL A 415 -10.89 6.13 -11.24
CA VAL A 415 -10.21 5.23 -12.19
C VAL A 415 -11.18 4.50 -13.14
N GLY A 416 -12.49 4.49 -12.82
CA GLY A 416 -13.55 3.92 -13.65
C GLY A 416 -13.47 2.39 -13.78
N ARG A 417 -12.94 1.70 -12.74
CA ARG A 417 -12.69 0.26 -12.72
C ARG A 417 -13.10 -0.33 -11.37
N GLY A 418 -13.54 -1.57 -11.36
CA GLY A 418 -13.83 -2.32 -10.15
C GLY A 418 -12.56 -2.90 -9.48
N PRO A 419 -12.67 -3.45 -8.27
CA PRO A 419 -11.56 -4.17 -7.64
C PRO A 419 -11.26 -5.47 -8.39
N ALA A 420 -10.01 -5.93 -8.34
CA ALA A 420 -9.65 -7.28 -8.73
C ALA A 420 -10.30 -8.29 -7.75
N VAL A 421 -10.68 -9.47 -8.28
CA VAL A 421 -11.36 -10.54 -7.55
C VAL A 421 -10.42 -11.74 -7.44
#